data_e11718d83f6cc00f3416782c2ab12204
#
_entry.id   e11718d83f6cc00f3416782c2ab12204
#
_cell.length_a   1.000
_cell.length_b   1.000
_cell.length_c   1.000
_cell.angle_alpha   90.00
_cell.angle_beta   90.00
_cell.angle_gamma   90.00
#
_symmetry.space_group_name_H-M   'P 1'
#
loop_
_entity.id
_entity.type
_entity.pdbx_description
1 polymer ?
#
loop_
_entity_poly.entity_id
_entity_poly.type
_entity_poly.pdbx_seq_one_letter_code
_entity_poly.pdbx_strand_id
1 'polypeptide(L)'
;ISGFVTRPIVAGNMGDMSASVSEIFDPTVWSEVPGFDFTDITYHRADEVAAVRIAFDRPEVRNAFRPNTVDELYTALDHARMSPDVGCVLLTGNGPSPKDGGWAFCSGGDQRIRGKSGYQYASGDTADSVERGRAGRLHILECQRLIRFMPKVVICVVPGWAAGGGHSLHVVCDLTIASAEHARFKQTDADVASFDGGFGS
;
A
#
# COMPACT_ATOMS: atom_id res chain seq x y z
N ILE A 1 26.94 -16.28 17.60
CA ILE A 1 26.12 -17.45 17.20
C ILE A 1 25.07 -17.59 18.29
N SER A 2 23.88 -17.05 18.09
CA SER A 2 22.77 -17.23 19.04
C SER A 2 21.49 -17.41 18.25
N GLY A 3 20.78 -18.48 18.55
CA GLY A 3 19.69 -19.03 17.77
C GLY A 3 18.45 -18.13 17.74
N PHE A 4 17.82 -18.10 16.59
CA PHE A 4 16.46 -17.62 16.42
C PHE A 4 15.50 -18.58 17.13
N VAL A 5 14.82 -18.08 18.15
CA VAL A 5 13.71 -18.79 18.78
C VAL A 5 12.45 -18.50 17.99
N THR A 6 12.03 -19.46 17.17
CA THR A 6 10.69 -19.45 16.58
C THR A 6 9.66 -19.76 17.65
N ARG A 7 8.83 -18.79 18.04
CA ARG A 7 7.66 -19.05 18.89
C ARG A 7 6.51 -19.59 18.00
N PRO A 8 5.77 -20.61 18.46
CA PRO A 8 4.60 -21.10 17.74
C PRO A 8 3.48 -20.06 17.77
N ILE A 9 2.85 -19.87 16.60
CA ILE A 9 1.66 -19.02 16.45
C ILE A 9 0.49 -19.72 17.17
N VAL A 10 -0.07 -19.06 18.17
CA VAL A 10 -1.28 -19.50 18.86
C VAL A 10 -2.48 -19.02 18.03
N ALA A 11 -3.31 -19.96 17.58
CA ALA A 11 -4.57 -19.66 16.90
C ALA A 11 -5.51 -18.92 17.86
N GLY A 12 -5.71 -17.64 17.64
CA GLY A 12 -6.64 -16.79 18.38
C GLY A 12 -8.04 -16.78 17.77
N ASN A 13 -9.00 -16.68 18.62
CA ASN A 13 -10.45 -16.82 18.46
C ASN A 13 -11.05 -15.82 17.44
N MET A 14 -11.97 -16.28 16.60
CA MET A 14 -12.77 -15.48 15.68
C MET A 14 -13.76 -14.61 16.47
N GLY A 15 -13.61 -13.28 16.39
CA GLY A 15 -14.61 -12.37 16.92
C GLY A 15 -14.14 -10.94 17.18
N ASP A 16 -13.48 -10.30 16.21
CA ASP A 16 -13.50 -8.85 16.12
C ASP A 16 -13.10 -8.44 14.68
N MET A 17 -14.00 -7.73 13.98
CA MET A 17 -13.75 -7.20 12.64
C MET A 17 -13.03 -5.85 12.73
N SER A 18 -11.98 -5.73 13.52
CA SER A 18 -11.02 -4.65 13.38
C SER A 18 -10.19 -4.89 12.12
N ALA A 19 -9.83 -3.84 11.41
CA ALA A 19 -9.01 -3.91 10.21
C ALA A 19 -7.79 -4.80 10.46
N SER A 20 -7.73 -5.94 9.79
CA SER A 20 -6.76 -6.99 10.11
C SER A 20 -5.34 -6.53 9.80
N VAL A 21 -4.48 -6.49 10.81
CA VAL A 21 -3.03 -6.42 10.60
C VAL A 21 -2.59 -7.68 9.84
N SER A 22 -1.71 -7.52 8.86
CA SER A 22 -1.20 -8.66 8.08
C SER A 22 -0.58 -9.72 8.99
N GLU A 23 -0.77 -11.02 8.68
CA GLU A 23 -0.16 -12.14 9.41
C GLU A 23 1.38 -12.07 9.49
N ILE A 24 2.02 -11.29 8.61
CA ILE A 24 3.47 -11.05 8.61
C ILE A 24 3.89 -10.18 9.80
N PHE A 25 2.99 -9.38 10.35
CA PHE A 25 3.26 -8.49 11.48
C PHE A 25 2.54 -8.98 12.74
N ASP A 26 3.18 -8.82 13.88
CA ASP A 26 2.55 -9.09 15.18
C ASP A 26 1.49 -8.01 15.46
N PRO A 27 0.19 -8.35 15.48
CA PRO A 27 -0.87 -7.37 15.67
C PRO A 27 -0.89 -6.76 17.09
N THR A 28 -0.19 -7.38 18.04
CA THR A 28 -0.16 -6.90 19.43
C THR A 28 0.76 -5.71 19.66
N VAL A 29 1.56 -5.33 18.66
CA VAL A 29 2.49 -4.18 18.74
C VAL A 29 2.11 -3.03 17.81
N TRP A 30 0.90 -3.08 17.24
CA TRP A 30 0.38 -2.07 16.33
C TRP A 30 -1.03 -1.64 16.73
N SER A 31 -1.21 -0.33 16.94
CA SER A 31 -2.50 0.28 17.20
C SER A 31 -3.01 1.04 15.98
N GLU A 32 -4.31 0.97 15.72
CA GLU A 32 -4.93 1.75 14.65
C GLU A 32 -4.77 3.25 14.92
N VAL A 33 -4.43 4.02 13.88
CA VAL A 33 -4.36 5.49 14.00
C VAL A 33 -5.78 6.04 13.92
N PRO A 34 -6.28 6.68 14.99
CA PRO A 34 -7.67 7.13 15.02
C PRO A 34 -7.93 8.33 14.11
N GLY A 35 -9.20 8.52 13.73
CA GLY A 35 -9.66 9.67 12.94
C GLY A 35 -9.65 9.47 11.44
N PHE A 36 -9.48 8.24 10.98
CA PHE A 36 -9.54 7.87 9.56
C PHE A 36 -10.50 6.69 9.34
N ASP A 37 -11.39 6.82 8.36
CA ASP A 37 -12.34 5.78 7.95
C ASP A 37 -11.90 5.17 6.61
N PHE A 38 -10.67 4.66 6.56
CA PHE A 38 -10.10 4.07 5.35
C PHE A 38 -10.76 2.72 5.03
N THR A 39 -10.95 2.45 3.74
CA THR A 39 -11.59 1.25 3.22
C THR A 39 -10.69 0.39 2.34
N ASP A 40 -9.70 1.00 1.72
CA ASP A 40 -8.78 0.37 0.77
C ASP A 40 -7.37 0.19 1.34
N ILE A 41 -7.09 0.82 2.47
CA ILE A 41 -5.82 0.68 3.21
C ILE A 41 -6.07 0.50 4.70
N THR A 42 -5.07 -0.02 5.40
CA THR A 42 -5.00 0.04 6.87
C THR A 42 -3.86 0.97 7.28
N TYR A 43 -4.06 1.70 8.38
CA TYR A 43 -3.11 2.66 8.90
C TYR A 43 -2.91 2.46 10.40
N HIS A 44 -1.72 1.98 10.78
CA HIS A 44 -1.39 1.64 12.16
C HIS A 44 -0.12 2.34 12.61
N ARG A 45 0.00 2.50 13.92
CA ARG A 45 1.18 3.01 14.60
C ARG A 45 1.77 1.90 15.46
N ALA A 46 3.09 1.80 15.48
CA ALA A 46 3.79 0.93 16.42
C ALA A 46 3.75 1.52 17.83
N ASP A 47 3.52 0.68 18.83
CA ASP A 47 3.32 1.13 20.21
C ASP A 47 4.63 1.60 20.88
N GLU A 48 5.77 1.00 20.52
CA GLU A 48 7.04 1.24 21.19
C GLU A 48 8.09 2.00 20.36
N VAL A 49 7.86 2.17 19.06
CA VAL A 49 8.82 2.81 18.15
C VAL A 49 8.15 3.89 17.30
N ALA A 50 8.92 4.88 16.86
CA ALA A 50 8.46 6.00 16.05
C ALA A 50 8.17 5.57 14.59
N ALA A 51 7.33 4.55 14.40
CA ALA A 51 7.00 4.00 13.10
C ALA A 51 5.48 3.92 12.88
N VAL A 52 5.06 4.10 11.63
CA VAL A 52 3.70 3.82 11.17
C VAL A 52 3.74 2.79 10.05
N ARG A 53 2.65 2.04 9.93
CA ARG A 53 2.44 1.05 8.88
C ARG A 53 1.22 1.46 8.07
N ILE A 54 1.42 1.63 6.78
CA ILE A 54 0.38 1.84 5.78
C ILE A 54 0.36 0.58 4.91
N ALA A 55 -0.78 -0.09 4.83
CA ALA A 55 -0.90 -1.30 4.02
C ALA A 55 -2.10 -1.22 3.09
N PHE A 56 -1.90 -1.55 1.82
CA PHE A 56 -3.02 -1.82 0.91
C PHE A 56 -3.86 -2.96 1.45
N ASP A 57 -5.18 -2.82 1.44
CA ASP A 57 -6.13 -3.78 2.00
C ASP A 57 -7.22 -4.20 1.00
N ARG A 58 -6.76 -4.60 -0.18
CA ARG A 58 -7.61 -5.15 -1.25
C ARG A 58 -7.03 -6.49 -1.75
N PRO A 59 -6.84 -7.48 -0.85
CA PRO A 59 -6.15 -8.74 -1.19
C PRO A 59 -6.89 -9.55 -2.25
N GLU A 60 -8.22 -9.40 -2.38
CA GLU A 60 -9.04 -10.08 -3.41
C GLU A 60 -8.65 -9.69 -4.85
N VAL A 61 -7.97 -8.56 -5.02
CA VAL A 61 -7.44 -8.05 -6.30
C VAL A 61 -5.94 -7.85 -6.25
N ARG A 62 -5.25 -8.54 -5.33
CA ARG A 62 -3.81 -8.43 -5.13
C ARG A 62 -3.35 -6.99 -4.89
N ASN A 63 -4.13 -6.27 -4.09
CA ASN A 63 -3.88 -4.90 -3.71
C ASN A 63 -3.73 -3.94 -4.91
N ALA A 64 -4.48 -4.19 -6.00
CA ALA A 64 -4.58 -3.23 -7.09
C ALA A 64 -5.23 -1.94 -6.59
N PHE A 65 -4.60 -0.80 -6.86
CA PHE A 65 -5.11 0.49 -6.42
C PHE A 65 -6.15 1.06 -7.39
N ARG A 66 -7.11 1.77 -6.83
CA ARG A 66 -8.11 2.59 -7.52
C ARG A 66 -8.03 4.03 -7.00
N PRO A 67 -8.75 5.02 -7.59
CA PRO A 67 -8.69 6.40 -7.11
C PRO A 67 -8.85 6.55 -5.60
N ASN A 68 -9.86 5.90 -5.02
CA ASN A 68 -10.06 5.91 -3.56
C ASN A 68 -8.83 5.41 -2.77
N THR A 69 -8.21 4.32 -3.23
CA THR A 69 -6.98 3.79 -2.62
C THR A 69 -5.86 4.83 -2.65
N VAL A 70 -5.75 5.58 -3.74
CA VAL A 70 -4.71 6.62 -3.91
C VAL A 70 -4.98 7.81 -3.00
N ASP A 71 -6.25 8.23 -2.86
CA ASP A 71 -6.66 9.31 -1.96
C ASP A 71 -6.37 8.96 -0.49
N GLU A 72 -6.72 7.74 -0.08
CA GLU A 72 -6.45 7.24 1.27
C GLU A 72 -4.94 7.13 1.53
N LEU A 73 -4.18 6.58 0.57
CA LEU A 73 -2.72 6.48 0.64
C LEU A 73 -2.07 7.85 0.78
N TYR A 74 -2.49 8.82 -0.04
CA TYR A 74 -1.97 10.19 0.04
C TYR A 74 -2.25 10.81 1.42
N THR A 75 -3.47 10.65 1.91
CA THR A 75 -3.89 11.17 3.22
C THR A 75 -3.07 10.57 4.36
N ALA A 76 -2.86 9.25 4.36
CA ALA A 76 -2.06 8.57 5.38
C ALA A 76 -0.58 8.97 5.32
N LEU A 77 -0.01 9.06 4.12
CA LEU A 77 1.38 9.51 3.92
C LEU A 77 1.59 10.95 4.36
N ASP A 78 0.65 11.86 4.05
CA ASP A 78 0.75 13.27 4.46
C ASP A 78 0.60 13.43 5.98
N HIS A 79 -0.32 12.70 6.59
CA HIS A 79 -0.44 12.64 8.05
C HIS A 79 0.85 12.13 8.70
N ALA A 80 1.41 11.02 8.20
CA ALA A 80 2.67 10.48 8.69
C ALA A 80 3.82 11.49 8.53
N ARG A 81 3.89 12.19 7.39
CA ARG A 81 4.88 13.23 7.12
C ARG A 81 4.82 14.37 8.13
N MET A 82 3.60 14.79 8.50
CA MET A 82 3.37 15.91 9.40
C MET A 82 3.46 15.54 10.88
N SER A 83 3.39 14.25 11.23
CA SER A 83 3.42 13.78 12.61
C SER A 83 4.84 13.83 13.18
N PRO A 84 5.13 14.66 14.21
CA PRO A 84 6.52 14.85 14.70
C PRO A 84 7.08 13.61 15.41
N ASP A 85 6.22 12.73 15.87
CA ASP A 85 6.54 11.50 16.58
C ASP A 85 6.68 10.27 15.65
N VAL A 86 6.57 10.46 14.34
CA VAL A 86 6.83 9.45 13.32
C VAL A 86 8.21 9.68 12.71
N GLY A 87 9.07 8.71 12.75
CA GLY A 87 10.40 8.71 12.12
C GLY A 87 10.48 7.83 10.87
N CYS A 88 9.66 6.78 10.81
CA CYS A 88 9.67 5.78 9.74
C CYS A 88 8.26 5.41 9.30
N VAL A 89 8.09 5.18 8.00
CA VAL A 89 6.87 4.67 7.39
C VAL A 89 7.15 3.30 6.78
N LEU A 90 6.41 2.27 7.21
CA LEU A 90 6.38 0.98 6.52
C LEU A 90 5.22 0.98 5.53
N LEU A 91 5.52 0.80 4.26
CA LEU A 91 4.52 0.68 3.19
C LEU A 91 4.46 -0.77 2.73
N THR A 92 3.29 -1.41 2.79
CA THR A 92 3.15 -2.84 2.49
C THR A 92 1.78 -3.17 1.91
N GLY A 93 1.45 -4.46 1.79
CA GLY A 93 0.14 -4.96 1.40
C GLY A 93 -0.35 -6.05 2.35
N ASN A 94 -1.61 -5.99 2.73
CA ASN A 94 -2.30 -7.04 3.48
C ASN A 94 -2.60 -8.22 2.57
N GLY A 95 -2.81 -9.36 3.16
CA GLY A 95 -3.12 -10.63 2.50
C GLY A 95 -3.36 -11.74 3.52
N PRO A 96 -3.40 -12.99 3.07
CA PRO A 96 -3.26 -13.45 1.68
C PRO A 96 -4.51 -13.19 0.81
N SER A 97 -4.37 -13.32 -0.52
CA SER A 97 -5.51 -13.27 -1.42
C SER A 97 -6.47 -14.44 -1.14
N PRO A 98 -7.78 -14.18 -0.99
CA PRO A 98 -8.77 -15.24 -0.75
C PRO A 98 -8.96 -16.18 -1.94
N LYS A 99 -8.41 -15.84 -3.12
CA LYS A 99 -8.55 -16.65 -4.33
C LYS A 99 -7.57 -17.82 -4.40
N ASP A 100 -6.35 -17.60 -3.93
CA ASP A 100 -5.25 -18.57 -4.12
C ASP A 100 -4.21 -18.57 -2.99
N GLY A 101 -4.44 -17.81 -1.91
CA GLY A 101 -3.50 -17.69 -0.80
C GLY A 101 -2.22 -16.90 -1.13
N GLY A 102 -2.13 -16.32 -2.34
CA GLY A 102 -0.94 -15.58 -2.76
C GLY A 102 -0.86 -14.19 -2.12
N TRP A 103 0.35 -13.75 -1.83
CA TRP A 103 0.62 -12.42 -1.29
C TRP A 103 0.97 -11.42 -2.38
N ALA A 104 0.61 -10.15 -2.15
CA ALA A 104 1.03 -9.04 -2.99
C ALA A 104 1.28 -7.79 -2.13
N PHE A 105 2.31 -7.05 -2.48
CA PHE A 105 2.44 -5.67 -2.06
C PHE A 105 1.36 -4.83 -2.76
N CYS A 106 1.49 -4.72 -4.09
CA CYS A 106 0.54 -4.02 -4.93
C CYS A 106 0.72 -4.45 -6.40
N SER A 107 -0.35 -4.81 -7.07
CA SER A 107 -0.34 -5.23 -8.47
C SER A 107 -0.55 -4.07 -9.47
N GLY A 108 -0.42 -2.82 -9.02
CA GLY A 108 -0.60 -1.64 -9.87
C GLY A 108 -2.04 -1.15 -9.93
N GLY A 109 -2.36 -0.40 -10.96
CA GLY A 109 -3.70 0.15 -11.13
C GLY A 109 -4.74 -0.91 -11.46
N ASP A 110 -5.93 -0.82 -10.84
CA ASP A 110 -7.04 -1.76 -11.06
C ASP A 110 -7.60 -1.64 -12.47
N GLN A 111 -7.21 -2.57 -13.35
CA GLN A 111 -7.60 -2.56 -14.77
C GLN A 111 -9.10 -2.78 -15.00
N ARG A 112 -9.83 -3.30 -14.00
CA ARG A 112 -11.29 -3.54 -14.11
C ARG A 112 -12.09 -2.24 -14.15
N ILE A 113 -11.56 -1.16 -13.57
CA ILE A 113 -12.19 0.16 -13.50
C ILE A 113 -11.55 1.17 -14.45
N ARG A 114 -10.55 0.76 -15.22
CA ARG A 114 -9.89 1.61 -16.22
C ARG A 114 -10.72 1.64 -17.52
N GLY A 115 -11.50 2.70 -17.71
CA GLY A 115 -12.19 2.96 -19.00
C GLY A 115 -11.28 3.63 -20.03
N LYS A 116 -11.81 3.92 -21.23
CA LYS A 116 -11.09 4.67 -22.29
C LYS A 116 -10.64 6.06 -21.84
N SER A 117 -11.34 6.66 -20.87
CA SER A 117 -11.03 7.97 -20.26
C SER A 117 -10.10 7.88 -19.05
N GLY A 118 -9.52 6.72 -18.74
CA GLY A 118 -8.70 6.48 -17.56
C GLY A 118 -9.48 5.87 -16.38
N TYR A 119 -8.93 6.00 -15.16
CA TYR A 119 -9.61 5.55 -13.96
C TYR A 119 -10.80 6.45 -13.64
N GLN A 120 -11.93 5.84 -13.26
CA GLN A 120 -13.13 6.55 -12.86
C GLN A 120 -13.40 6.30 -11.37
N TYR A 121 -13.83 7.35 -10.66
CA TYR A 121 -14.39 7.20 -9.32
C TYR A 121 -15.67 6.39 -9.36
N ALA A 122 -16.09 5.83 -8.22
CA ALA A 122 -17.35 5.09 -8.12
C ALA A 122 -18.53 5.94 -8.59
N SER A 123 -19.55 5.29 -9.16
CA SER A 123 -20.76 5.93 -9.66
C SER A 123 -21.42 6.80 -8.57
N GLY A 124 -21.47 8.10 -8.79
CA GLY A 124 -22.00 9.11 -7.86
C GLY A 124 -21.09 10.30 -7.65
N ASP A 125 -19.86 10.22 -8.15
CA ASP A 125 -18.90 11.30 -8.04
C ASP A 125 -19.24 12.44 -9.01
N THR A 126 -19.54 13.62 -8.46
CA THR A 126 -19.92 14.84 -9.22
C THR A 126 -18.73 15.70 -9.63
N ALA A 127 -17.49 15.21 -9.40
CA ALA A 127 -16.28 15.92 -9.79
C ALA A 127 -16.28 16.26 -11.29
N ASP A 128 -15.86 17.45 -11.63
CA ASP A 128 -15.79 17.88 -13.01
C ASP A 128 -14.75 17.08 -13.83
N SER A 129 -14.75 17.26 -15.12
CA SER A 129 -13.88 16.51 -16.03
C SER A 129 -12.38 16.78 -15.80
N VAL A 130 -12.04 17.95 -15.27
CA VAL A 130 -10.65 18.35 -14.96
C VAL A 130 -10.18 17.68 -13.69
N GLU A 131 -11.01 17.67 -12.63
CA GLU A 131 -10.70 16.98 -11.39
C GLU A 131 -10.63 15.48 -11.57
N ARG A 132 -11.55 14.88 -12.36
CA ARG A 132 -11.46 13.46 -12.74
C ARG A 132 -10.18 13.14 -13.50
N GLY A 133 -9.74 14.04 -14.38
CA GLY A 133 -8.49 13.88 -15.12
C GLY A 133 -7.25 13.96 -14.20
N ARG A 134 -7.28 14.85 -13.23
CA ARG A 134 -6.19 14.99 -12.22
C ARG A 134 -6.12 13.77 -11.31
N ALA A 135 -7.25 13.37 -10.74
CA ALA A 135 -7.34 12.23 -9.85
C ALA A 135 -6.94 10.92 -10.54
N GLY A 136 -7.37 10.71 -11.79
CA GLY A 136 -7.12 9.45 -12.49
C GLY A 136 -5.70 9.23 -13.01
N ARG A 137 -4.89 10.28 -13.16
CA ARG A 137 -3.56 10.17 -13.78
C ARG A 137 -2.42 10.75 -12.96
N LEU A 138 -2.65 11.82 -12.22
CA LEU A 138 -1.57 12.55 -11.54
C LEU A 138 -1.48 12.24 -10.06
N HIS A 139 -2.54 11.74 -9.44
CA HIS A 139 -2.58 11.58 -8.00
C HIS A 139 -1.63 10.48 -7.49
N ILE A 140 -1.48 9.38 -8.20
CA ILE A 140 -0.47 8.36 -7.85
C ILE A 140 0.95 8.95 -7.95
N LEU A 141 1.21 9.85 -8.88
CA LEU A 141 2.47 10.55 -8.98
C LEU A 141 2.70 11.49 -7.79
N GLU A 142 1.65 12.08 -7.23
CA GLU A 142 1.75 12.87 -6.00
C GLU A 142 2.08 11.98 -4.78
N CYS A 143 1.56 10.77 -4.71
CA CYS A 143 2.00 9.79 -3.70
C CYS A 143 3.48 9.45 -3.86
N GLN A 144 3.93 9.16 -5.09
CA GLN A 144 5.35 8.90 -5.39
C GLN A 144 6.23 10.10 -5.01
N ARG A 145 5.80 11.31 -5.39
CA ARG A 145 6.50 12.55 -5.04
C ARG A 145 6.57 12.75 -3.53
N LEU A 146 5.45 12.52 -2.83
CA LEU A 146 5.40 12.63 -1.37
C LEU A 146 6.37 11.65 -0.72
N ILE A 147 6.37 10.37 -1.12
CA ILE A 147 7.32 9.37 -0.64
C ILE A 147 8.76 9.83 -0.90
N ARG A 148 9.07 10.24 -2.12
CA ARG A 148 10.43 10.58 -2.55
C ARG A 148 11.03 11.78 -1.80
N PHE A 149 10.20 12.74 -1.38
CA PHE A 149 10.65 14.03 -0.84
C PHE A 149 10.26 14.29 0.61
N MET A 150 9.55 13.35 1.27
CA MET A 150 9.25 13.53 2.69
C MET A 150 10.52 13.41 3.56
N PRO A 151 10.63 14.16 4.66
CA PRO A 151 11.80 14.12 5.54
C PRO A 151 11.73 12.95 6.54
N LYS A 152 11.31 11.77 6.07
CA LYS A 152 11.16 10.55 6.86
C LYS A 152 11.54 9.35 6.01
N VAL A 153 12.07 8.32 6.65
CA VAL A 153 12.43 7.08 5.96
C VAL A 153 11.17 6.30 5.60
N VAL A 154 11.03 5.96 4.33
CA VAL A 154 9.95 5.09 3.85
C VAL A 154 10.54 3.75 3.44
N ILE A 155 10.09 2.69 4.11
CA ILE A 155 10.52 1.32 3.85
C ILE A 155 9.38 0.55 3.21
N CYS A 156 9.58 0.10 1.98
CA CYS A 156 8.63 -0.80 1.34
C CYS A 156 8.87 -2.24 1.78
N VAL A 157 7.83 -2.91 2.28
CA VAL A 157 7.87 -4.34 2.62
C VAL A 157 7.05 -5.10 1.60
N VAL A 158 7.72 -5.94 0.82
CA VAL A 158 7.14 -6.64 -0.35
C VAL A 158 6.93 -8.12 -0.01
N PRO A 159 5.72 -8.51 0.42
CA PRO A 159 5.41 -9.89 0.79
C PRO A 159 5.20 -10.81 -0.41
N GLY A 160 4.98 -10.27 -1.59
CA GLY A 160 4.67 -11.03 -2.80
C GLY A 160 4.81 -10.18 -4.06
N TRP A 161 3.76 -10.07 -4.87
CA TRP A 161 3.80 -9.31 -6.12
C TRP A 161 3.90 -7.80 -5.92
N ALA A 162 4.84 -7.17 -6.62
CA ALA A 162 4.93 -5.73 -6.87
C ALA A 162 5.00 -5.51 -8.38
N ALA A 163 3.90 -5.05 -9.00
CA ALA A 163 3.80 -4.99 -10.45
C ALA A 163 3.23 -3.65 -10.96
N GLY A 164 3.65 -3.21 -12.13
CA GLY A 164 3.24 -1.94 -12.74
C GLY A 164 3.43 -0.77 -11.78
N GLY A 165 2.38 0.03 -11.54
CA GLY A 165 2.43 1.13 -10.57
C GLY A 165 2.80 0.71 -9.14
N GLY A 166 2.56 -0.56 -8.75
CA GLY A 166 3.04 -1.10 -7.49
C GLY A 166 4.56 -1.31 -7.49
N HIS A 167 5.14 -1.69 -8.63
CA HIS A 167 6.59 -1.71 -8.79
C HIS A 167 7.17 -0.29 -8.67
N SER A 168 6.58 0.68 -9.34
CA SER A 168 7.02 2.07 -9.27
C SER A 168 6.95 2.63 -7.84
N LEU A 169 5.93 2.26 -7.06
CA LEU A 169 5.82 2.71 -5.66
C LEU A 169 6.95 2.18 -4.78
N HIS A 170 7.37 0.91 -4.92
CA HIS A 170 8.49 0.41 -4.10
C HIS A 170 9.84 1.03 -4.51
N VAL A 171 10.03 1.36 -5.79
CA VAL A 171 11.28 1.94 -6.29
C VAL A 171 11.50 3.37 -5.75
N VAL A 172 10.44 4.12 -5.48
CA VAL A 172 10.56 5.48 -4.91
C VAL A 172 10.79 5.50 -3.41
N CYS A 173 10.60 4.37 -2.71
CA CYS A 173 10.89 4.25 -1.28
C CYS A 173 12.41 4.28 -1.04
N ASP A 174 12.82 4.64 0.17
CA ASP A 174 14.24 4.69 0.55
C ASP A 174 14.87 3.31 0.63
N LEU A 175 14.10 2.33 1.13
CA LEU A 175 14.54 0.94 1.26
C LEU A 175 13.42 -0.01 0.83
N THR A 176 13.81 -1.20 0.37
CA THR A 176 12.88 -2.31 0.10
C THR A 176 13.33 -3.56 0.84
N ILE A 177 12.42 -4.11 1.64
CA ILE A 177 12.56 -5.43 2.26
C ILE A 177 11.61 -6.37 1.52
N ALA A 178 12.13 -7.45 0.96
CA ALA A 178 11.36 -8.36 0.13
C ALA A 178 11.40 -9.78 0.68
N SER A 179 10.28 -10.49 0.59
CA SER A 179 10.23 -11.92 0.88
C SER A 179 11.17 -12.67 -0.06
N ALA A 180 12.11 -13.44 0.48
CA ALA A 180 13.05 -14.22 -0.32
C ALA A 180 12.36 -15.28 -1.18
N GLU A 181 11.23 -15.81 -0.72
CA GLU A 181 10.51 -16.90 -1.39
C GLU A 181 9.41 -16.37 -2.34
N HIS A 182 8.70 -15.32 -1.92
CA HIS A 182 7.43 -14.92 -2.54
C HIS A 182 7.49 -13.61 -3.30
N ALA A 183 8.48 -12.73 -3.06
CA ALA A 183 8.55 -11.46 -3.74
C ALA A 183 8.76 -11.64 -5.25
N ARG A 184 7.96 -10.93 -6.04
CA ARG A 184 8.04 -10.90 -7.51
C ARG A 184 7.89 -9.46 -7.97
N PHE A 185 8.82 -9.02 -8.78
CA PHE A 185 8.85 -7.66 -9.31
C PHE A 185 8.62 -7.67 -10.81
N LYS A 186 7.71 -6.84 -11.30
CA LYS A 186 7.46 -6.73 -12.73
C LYS A 186 7.02 -5.32 -13.12
N GLN A 187 7.80 -4.67 -13.99
CA GLN A 187 7.31 -3.50 -14.69
C GLN A 187 6.48 -3.94 -15.89
N THR A 188 5.17 -3.65 -15.85
CA THR A 188 4.19 -4.17 -16.81
C THR A 188 3.76 -3.16 -17.86
N ASP A 189 4.25 -1.92 -17.81
CA ASP A 189 3.76 -0.85 -18.68
C ASP A 189 3.97 -1.15 -20.17
N ALA A 190 5.12 -1.71 -20.54
CA ALA A 190 5.38 -2.10 -21.90
C ALA A 190 4.46 -3.22 -22.41
N ASP A 191 4.04 -4.15 -21.54
CA ASP A 191 3.13 -5.25 -21.88
C ASP A 191 1.71 -4.76 -22.20
N VAL A 192 1.32 -3.60 -21.67
CA VAL A 192 -0.01 -3.01 -21.85
C VAL A 192 0.00 -1.74 -22.70
N ALA A 193 1.04 -1.54 -23.51
CA ALA A 193 1.25 -0.38 -24.36
C ALA A 193 1.16 0.97 -23.60
N SER A 194 1.78 1.00 -22.43
CA SER A 194 1.89 2.17 -21.57
C SER A 194 3.35 2.47 -21.29
N PHE A 195 3.63 3.52 -20.55
CA PHE A 195 4.94 3.82 -19.98
C PHE A 195 4.74 4.37 -18.57
N ASP A 196 5.71 4.12 -17.71
CA ASP A 196 5.73 4.73 -16.38
C ASP A 196 6.19 6.19 -16.49
N GLY A 197 5.29 7.11 -16.18
CA GLY A 197 5.60 8.56 -16.18
C GLY A 197 6.05 9.08 -14.81
N GLY A 198 6.23 8.19 -13.83
CA GLY A 198 6.53 8.53 -12.46
C GLY A 198 8.01 8.57 -12.11
N PHE A 199 8.27 8.64 -10.81
CA PHE A 199 9.63 8.67 -10.24
C PHE A 199 10.25 7.27 -10.09
N GLY A 200 9.48 6.22 -10.31
CA GLY A 200 9.84 4.83 -10.00
C GLY A 200 10.07 3.95 -11.22
N SER A 201 10.50 4.49 -12.35
CA SER A 201 10.79 3.69 -13.56
C SER A 201 12.29 3.59 -13.79
#